data_bfb1ae24363e944a17f8ab746472479f
#
_entry.id   bfb1ae24363e944a17f8ab746472479f
#
_cell.length_a   1.000
_cell.length_b   1.000
_cell.length_c   1.000
_cell.angle_alpha   90.00
_cell.angle_beta   90.00
_cell.angle_gamma   90.00
#
_symmetry.space_group_name_H-M   'P 1'
#
loop_
_entity.id
_entity.type
_entity.pdbx_description
1 polymer ?
#
loop_
_entity_poly.entity_id
_entity_poly.type
_entity_poly.pdbx_seq_one_letter_code
_entity_poly.pdbx_strand_id
1 'polypeptide(L)'
;MKYFSLVWAALWRRKARTLFTLFSVLTAFLLFGMLDAVRTVFNAGDQLSSGRMIVSSKLSITQALPISLLGSIQHVPGVKQVGWANWFGGYYQHPTPFFPNFAVSGNYLGLFRNRYELPPAQARAFADTRDGAVVGAALAKQFGWKLGQRVPLIAGIFPRNDGSNDWNFQIVGIFTAKNPKLKAVEQQFLFHWKYFDEGNAYMKNMVGWYVVNLDDPAHASRVAQAIDALSQNSDHETKTQTEQAFQASFAKQIGDIGLIAGGIMAAVFFTLLLLTGNTMAQAVRERIPELAVLKTLGFQDRTVLALVLAESVLLIVLGGVLGMGLAMLLTPMVSAASGGTLPLPPLGLHSWGLALGLMLLIGLLVGALPALRGMRLQIVDALAGR
;
A
#
# COMPACT_ATOMS: atom_id res chain seq x y z
N MET A 1 -41.18 0.85 1.32
CA MET A 1 -40.56 2.15 1.01
C MET A 1 -41.58 3.29 0.92
N LYS A 2 -42.59 3.33 1.83
CA LYS A 2 -43.68 4.35 1.80
C LYS A 2 -43.20 5.80 1.98
N TYR A 3 -42.03 6.05 2.55
CA TYR A 3 -41.59 7.40 2.95
C TYR A 3 -40.32 7.89 2.24
N PHE A 4 -39.86 7.18 1.20
CA PHE A 4 -38.62 7.53 0.46
C PHE A 4 -38.76 8.91 -0.23
N SER A 5 -39.93 9.21 -0.78
CA SER A 5 -40.22 10.51 -1.40
C SER A 5 -40.10 11.68 -0.42
N LEU A 6 -40.49 11.48 0.84
CA LEU A 6 -40.34 12.50 1.89
C LEU A 6 -38.88 12.75 2.25
N VAL A 7 -38.07 11.70 2.38
CA VAL A 7 -36.63 11.80 2.65
C VAL A 7 -35.92 12.48 1.49
N TRP A 8 -36.25 12.09 0.26
CA TRP A 8 -35.64 12.69 -0.93
C TRP A 8 -36.02 14.19 -1.08
N ALA A 9 -37.28 14.54 -0.91
CA ALA A 9 -37.73 15.95 -0.93
C ALA A 9 -37.04 16.77 0.16
N ALA A 10 -36.85 16.21 1.34
CA ALA A 10 -36.17 16.86 2.45
C ALA A 10 -34.70 17.21 2.12
N LEU A 11 -33.97 16.30 1.50
CA LEU A 11 -32.57 16.52 1.08
C LEU A 11 -32.47 17.67 0.07
N TRP A 12 -33.36 17.74 -0.91
CA TRP A 12 -33.27 18.73 -1.99
C TRP A 12 -33.86 20.12 -1.68
N ARG A 13 -34.41 20.30 -0.50
CA ARG A 13 -35.02 21.57 -0.12
C ARG A 13 -34.01 22.72 0.01
N ARG A 14 -32.81 22.46 0.57
CA ARG A 14 -31.71 23.42 0.63
C ARG A 14 -30.50 22.89 -0.15
N LYS A 15 -30.59 23.02 -1.47
CA LYS A 15 -29.63 22.45 -2.44
C LYS A 15 -28.18 22.78 -2.10
N ALA A 16 -27.85 24.02 -1.75
CA ALA A 16 -26.50 24.45 -1.43
C ALA A 16 -25.92 23.65 -0.24
N ARG A 17 -26.65 23.55 0.87
CA ARG A 17 -26.22 22.83 2.06
C ARG A 17 -26.02 21.35 1.76
N THR A 18 -26.96 20.69 1.09
CA THR A 18 -26.90 19.29 0.72
C THR A 18 -25.72 19.02 -0.19
N LEU A 19 -25.47 19.89 -1.20
CA LEU A 19 -24.33 19.77 -2.08
C LEU A 19 -22.99 19.90 -1.35
N PHE A 20 -22.83 20.90 -0.47
CA PHE A 20 -21.59 21.04 0.32
C PHE A 20 -21.35 19.85 1.25
N THR A 21 -22.40 19.36 1.90
CA THR A 21 -22.28 18.18 2.77
C THR A 21 -21.96 16.93 1.94
N LEU A 22 -22.64 16.73 0.83
CA LEU A 22 -22.39 15.62 -0.09
C LEU A 22 -20.95 15.67 -0.63
N PHE A 23 -20.46 16.85 -1.00
CA PHE A 23 -19.08 17.03 -1.46
C PHE A 23 -18.06 16.72 -0.37
N SER A 24 -18.31 17.13 0.88
CA SER A 24 -17.45 16.81 2.02
C SER A 24 -17.40 15.30 2.29
N VAL A 25 -18.56 14.62 2.22
CA VAL A 25 -18.65 13.17 2.37
C VAL A 25 -17.91 12.46 1.21
N LEU A 26 -18.14 12.91 -0.02
CA LEU A 26 -17.49 12.40 -1.23
C LEU A 26 -15.96 12.48 -1.08
N THR A 27 -15.43 13.66 -0.68
CA THR A 27 -13.99 13.88 -0.51
C THR A 27 -13.40 12.98 0.58
N ALA A 28 -14.13 12.81 1.71
CA ALA A 28 -13.67 11.93 2.79
C ALA A 28 -13.58 10.47 2.35
N PHE A 29 -14.58 9.95 1.63
CA PHE A 29 -14.57 8.57 1.14
C PHE A 29 -13.68 8.37 -0.08
N LEU A 30 -13.47 9.38 -0.89
CA LEU A 30 -12.43 9.36 -1.93
C LEU A 30 -11.04 9.20 -1.30
N LEU A 31 -10.73 10.00 -0.28
CA LEU A 31 -9.46 9.90 0.45
C LEU A 31 -9.32 8.53 1.12
N PHE A 32 -10.40 8.02 1.74
CA PHE A 32 -10.42 6.67 2.30
C PHE A 32 -10.07 5.61 1.24
N GLY A 33 -10.71 5.63 0.07
CA GLY A 33 -10.45 4.67 -1.01
C GLY A 33 -9.01 4.74 -1.52
N MET A 34 -8.46 5.95 -1.69
CA MET A 34 -7.07 6.13 -2.11
C MET A 34 -6.07 5.64 -1.06
N LEU A 35 -6.28 5.96 0.23
CA LEU A 35 -5.41 5.50 1.31
C LEU A 35 -5.50 3.99 1.52
N ASP A 36 -6.68 3.39 1.36
CA ASP A 36 -6.85 1.94 1.45
C ASP A 36 -6.15 1.22 0.28
N ALA A 37 -6.18 1.78 -0.93
CA ALA A 37 -5.40 1.28 -2.06
C ALA A 37 -3.90 1.31 -1.78
N VAL A 38 -3.37 2.41 -1.23
CA VAL A 38 -1.97 2.50 -0.80
C VAL A 38 -1.66 1.45 0.27
N ARG A 39 -2.47 1.33 1.31
CA ARG A 39 -2.32 0.32 2.36
C ARG A 39 -2.28 -1.10 1.80
N THR A 40 -3.11 -1.38 0.79
CA THR A 40 -3.19 -2.70 0.15
C THR A 40 -1.90 -3.04 -0.59
N VAL A 41 -1.21 -2.06 -1.21
CA VAL A 41 0.11 -2.28 -1.84
C VAL A 41 1.12 -2.80 -0.82
N PHE A 42 1.19 -2.15 0.34
CA PHE A 42 2.14 -2.55 1.39
C PHE A 42 1.80 -3.90 2.04
N ASN A 43 0.52 -4.29 2.04
CA ASN A 43 0.07 -5.57 2.59
C ASN A 43 0.04 -6.71 1.54
N ALA A 44 0.07 -6.42 0.24
CA ALA A 44 -0.04 -7.42 -0.83
C ALA A 44 1.20 -8.34 -0.95
N GLY A 45 2.33 -7.98 -0.34
CA GLY A 45 3.51 -8.86 -0.21
C GLY A 45 3.23 -10.18 0.52
N ASP A 46 2.09 -10.28 1.18
CA ASP A 46 1.76 -11.27 2.19
C ASP A 46 1.44 -12.68 1.67
N GLN A 47 1.00 -12.84 0.43
CA GLN A 47 0.36 -14.10 0.02
C GLN A 47 1.22 -15.06 -0.84
N LEU A 48 2.44 -14.68 -1.24
CA LEU A 48 3.20 -15.42 -2.27
C LEU A 48 4.59 -15.93 -1.82
N SER A 49 4.98 -15.73 -0.57
CA SER A 49 6.30 -16.10 -0.05
C SER A 49 6.28 -17.33 0.85
N SER A 50 5.85 -18.48 0.31
CA SER A 50 6.00 -19.74 1.04
C SER A 50 7.42 -20.28 0.91
N GLY A 51 8.11 -20.46 2.03
CA GLY A 51 9.38 -21.17 2.10
C GLY A 51 10.65 -20.36 1.86
N ARG A 52 10.57 -19.02 1.77
CA ARG A 52 11.76 -18.17 1.73
C ARG A 52 11.93 -17.37 3.01
N MET A 53 13.17 -17.21 3.41
CA MET A 53 13.57 -16.38 4.54
C MET A 53 14.57 -15.33 4.09
N ILE A 54 14.55 -14.19 4.76
CA ILE A 54 15.50 -13.09 4.59
C ILE A 54 16.34 -13.00 5.87
N VAL A 55 17.65 -12.99 5.70
CA VAL A 55 18.63 -12.75 6.77
C VAL A 55 19.16 -11.34 6.58
N SER A 56 18.84 -10.45 7.47
CA SER A 56 19.29 -9.05 7.47
C SER A 56 20.01 -8.73 8.76
N SER A 57 20.66 -7.57 8.84
CA SER A 57 21.19 -7.10 10.13
C SER A 57 20.05 -6.90 11.15
N LYS A 58 20.33 -7.27 12.38
CA LYS A 58 19.42 -7.12 13.52
C LYS A 58 19.25 -5.64 13.92
N LEU A 59 20.29 -4.82 13.72
CA LEU A 59 20.33 -3.42 14.14
C LEU A 59 19.60 -2.50 13.17
N SER A 60 19.88 -2.64 11.87
CA SER A 60 19.28 -1.82 10.83
C SER A 60 19.27 -2.53 9.49
N ILE A 61 18.22 -2.31 8.71
CA ILE A 61 18.11 -2.83 7.34
C ILE A 61 19.15 -2.21 6.39
N THR A 62 19.69 -1.05 6.74
CA THR A 62 20.75 -0.37 5.96
C THR A 62 22.15 -0.83 6.34
N GLN A 63 22.31 -1.59 7.43
CA GLN A 63 23.58 -2.16 7.82
C GLN A 63 23.84 -3.44 7.02
N ALA A 64 24.96 -3.44 6.32
CA ALA A 64 25.37 -4.59 5.52
C ALA A 64 25.93 -5.73 6.38
N LEU A 65 25.83 -6.94 5.87
CA LEU A 65 26.36 -8.17 6.45
C LEU A 65 27.59 -8.62 5.67
N PRO A 66 28.61 -9.21 6.31
CA PRO A 66 29.79 -9.73 5.62
C PRO A 66 29.43 -10.95 4.77
N ILE A 67 29.99 -11.03 3.53
CA ILE A 67 29.79 -12.18 2.64
C ILE A 67 30.35 -13.48 3.22
N SER A 68 31.26 -13.39 4.17
CA SER A 68 31.84 -14.56 4.86
C SER A 68 30.82 -15.42 5.60
N LEU A 69 29.69 -14.87 6.01
CA LEU A 69 28.58 -15.61 6.62
C LEU A 69 27.92 -16.61 5.65
N LEU A 70 28.08 -16.43 4.34
CA LEU A 70 27.46 -17.29 3.33
C LEU A 70 27.74 -18.77 3.58
N GLY A 71 29.04 -19.13 3.79
CA GLY A 71 29.43 -20.52 4.02
C GLY A 71 28.75 -21.12 5.24
N SER A 72 28.71 -20.39 6.34
CA SER A 72 28.07 -20.85 7.57
C SER A 72 26.55 -21.01 7.40
N ILE A 73 25.88 -20.06 6.74
CA ILE A 73 24.43 -20.13 6.48
C ILE A 73 24.09 -21.33 5.58
N GLN A 74 24.91 -21.62 4.55
CA GLN A 74 24.67 -22.73 3.64
C GLN A 74 24.75 -24.13 4.33
N HIS A 75 25.50 -24.23 5.42
CA HIS A 75 25.65 -25.48 6.16
C HIS A 75 24.62 -25.69 7.27
N VAL A 76 23.71 -24.72 7.50
CA VAL A 76 22.63 -24.89 8.48
C VAL A 76 21.63 -25.95 8.00
N PRO A 77 21.33 -26.99 8.82
CA PRO A 77 20.37 -28.03 8.44
C PRO A 77 18.99 -27.44 8.11
N GLY A 78 18.43 -27.81 6.96
CA GLY A 78 17.16 -27.31 6.43
C GLY A 78 17.30 -26.14 5.47
N VAL A 79 18.52 -25.65 5.23
CA VAL A 79 18.81 -24.65 4.19
C VAL A 79 19.04 -25.37 2.86
N LYS A 80 18.22 -25.08 1.88
CA LYS A 80 18.31 -25.65 0.52
C LYS A 80 19.22 -24.86 -0.39
N GLN A 81 19.07 -23.55 -0.39
CA GLN A 81 19.81 -22.65 -1.28
C GLN A 81 19.89 -21.25 -0.69
N VAL A 82 21.02 -20.58 -0.83
CA VAL A 82 21.26 -19.23 -0.36
C VAL A 82 21.69 -18.35 -1.54
N GLY A 83 21.12 -17.16 -1.60
CA GLY A 83 21.59 -16.06 -2.44
C GLY A 83 21.64 -14.78 -1.63
N TRP A 84 22.02 -13.69 -2.26
CA TRP A 84 22.12 -12.39 -1.60
C TRP A 84 21.81 -11.24 -2.54
N ALA A 85 21.53 -10.09 -1.96
CA ALA A 85 21.30 -8.87 -2.70
C ALA A 85 21.77 -7.63 -1.92
N ASN A 86 22.10 -6.59 -2.66
CA ASN A 86 22.32 -5.25 -2.16
C ASN A 86 21.37 -4.28 -2.84
N TRP A 87 20.85 -3.36 -2.09
CA TRP A 87 20.26 -2.15 -2.64
C TRP A 87 21.36 -1.31 -3.30
N PHE A 88 21.12 -0.82 -4.52
CA PHE A 88 22.09 0.03 -5.21
C PHE A 88 21.72 1.51 -5.14
N GLY A 89 20.42 1.85 -5.27
CA GLY A 89 19.93 3.20 -5.16
C GLY A 89 20.37 4.12 -6.31
N GLY A 90 20.69 3.55 -7.46
CA GLY A 90 21.02 4.31 -8.66
C GLY A 90 19.78 4.83 -9.40
N TYR A 91 19.99 5.81 -10.27
CA TYR A 91 18.95 6.37 -11.15
C TYR A 91 19.44 6.53 -12.58
N TYR A 92 18.52 6.61 -13.53
CA TYR A 92 18.81 6.82 -14.95
C TYR A 92 18.44 8.24 -15.34
N GLN A 93 19.42 8.99 -15.88
CA GLN A 93 19.31 10.41 -16.31
C GLN A 93 18.88 11.36 -15.18
N HIS A 94 17.71 11.14 -14.57
CA HIS A 94 17.16 11.94 -13.50
C HIS A 94 16.74 11.07 -12.30
N PRO A 95 16.76 11.59 -11.05
CA PRO A 95 16.36 10.84 -9.86
C PRO A 95 14.90 10.38 -9.87
N THR A 96 14.06 11.01 -10.69
CA THR A 96 12.65 10.66 -10.88
C THR A 96 12.38 10.38 -12.36
N PRO A 97 11.60 9.33 -12.72
CA PRO A 97 10.94 8.39 -11.81
C PRO A 97 11.91 7.40 -11.17
N PHE A 98 11.69 7.13 -9.88
CA PHE A 98 12.45 6.15 -9.12
C PHE A 98 12.08 4.72 -9.54
N PHE A 99 13.06 3.82 -9.57
CA PHE A 99 12.86 2.38 -9.75
C PHE A 99 13.82 1.57 -8.88
N PRO A 100 13.35 0.43 -8.30
CA PRO A 100 14.18 -0.43 -7.49
C PRO A 100 15.30 -1.07 -8.31
N ASN A 101 16.55 -0.95 -7.84
CA ASN A 101 17.70 -1.57 -8.49
C ASN A 101 18.59 -2.27 -7.45
N PHE A 102 18.98 -3.50 -7.79
CA PHE A 102 19.68 -4.39 -6.86
C PHE A 102 20.86 -5.08 -7.52
N ALA A 103 21.97 -5.12 -6.79
CA ALA A 103 23.09 -6.01 -7.07
C ALA A 103 22.78 -7.38 -6.46
N VAL A 104 22.73 -8.44 -7.26
CA VAL A 104 22.23 -9.75 -6.85
C VAL A 104 23.24 -10.88 -7.11
N SER A 105 23.15 -11.95 -6.32
CA SER A 105 23.92 -13.19 -6.55
C SER A 105 23.52 -13.84 -7.88
N GLY A 106 24.45 -14.57 -8.51
CA GLY A 106 24.18 -15.21 -9.80
C GLY A 106 23.03 -16.22 -9.81
N ASN A 107 22.70 -16.81 -8.65
CA ASN A 107 21.60 -17.75 -8.48
C ASN A 107 20.28 -17.07 -8.06
N TYR A 108 20.24 -15.74 -7.92
CA TYR A 108 19.12 -14.99 -7.37
C TYR A 108 17.78 -15.25 -8.09
N LEU A 109 17.77 -15.19 -9.42
CA LEU A 109 16.58 -15.48 -10.20
C LEU A 109 16.06 -16.92 -9.99
N GLY A 110 16.97 -17.87 -9.75
CA GLY A 110 16.64 -19.24 -9.43
C GLY A 110 15.96 -19.43 -8.07
N LEU A 111 16.24 -18.54 -7.09
CA LEU A 111 15.57 -18.53 -5.78
C LEU A 111 14.11 -18.09 -5.90
N PHE A 112 13.79 -17.25 -6.87
CA PHE A 112 12.49 -16.67 -7.09
C PHE A 112 11.78 -17.19 -8.34
N ARG A 113 11.91 -18.49 -8.65
CA ARG A 113 11.32 -19.14 -9.84
C ARG A 113 9.82 -18.94 -10.01
N ASN A 114 9.11 -18.66 -8.93
CA ASN A 114 7.66 -18.38 -8.95
C ASN A 114 7.33 -16.89 -9.20
N ARG A 115 8.35 -16.04 -9.28
CA ARG A 115 8.18 -14.57 -9.40
C ARG A 115 8.59 -14.07 -10.78
N TYR A 116 9.75 -14.47 -11.26
CA TYR A 116 10.33 -14.01 -12.52
C TYR A 116 10.18 -15.05 -13.62
N GLU A 117 9.79 -14.60 -14.79
CA GLU A 117 9.82 -15.37 -16.03
C GLU A 117 10.85 -14.72 -16.96
N LEU A 118 11.94 -15.43 -17.22
CA LEU A 118 13.04 -15.00 -18.08
C LEU A 118 13.35 -16.11 -19.07
N PRO A 119 13.46 -15.82 -20.38
CA PRO A 119 13.85 -16.82 -21.39
C PRO A 119 15.19 -17.47 -21.03
N PRO A 120 15.35 -18.81 -21.22
CA PRO A 120 16.57 -19.51 -20.82
C PRO A 120 17.85 -18.98 -21.46
N ALA A 121 17.78 -18.51 -22.72
CA ALA A 121 18.91 -17.87 -23.39
C ALA A 121 19.37 -16.59 -22.69
N GLN A 122 18.41 -15.75 -22.26
CA GLN A 122 18.72 -14.51 -21.54
C GLN A 122 19.21 -14.78 -20.11
N ALA A 123 18.73 -15.85 -19.47
CA ALA A 123 19.23 -16.28 -18.16
C ALA A 123 20.69 -16.73 -18.24
N ARG A 124 21.10 -17.43 -19.32
CA ARG A 124 22.50 -17.78 -19.59
C ARG A 124 23.33 -16.52 -19.89
N ALA A 125 22.84 -15.65 -20.77
CA ALA A 125 23.52 -14.38 -21.07
C ALA A 125 23.76 -13.55 -19.80
N PHE A 126 22.78 -13.53 -18.88
CA PHE A 126 22.96 -12.90 -17.57
C PHE A 126 24.07 -13.56 -16.75
N ALA A 127 24.12 -14.89 -16.68
CA ALA A 127 25.14 -15.59 -15.93
C ALA A 127 26.57 -15.36 -16.48
N ASP A 128 26.70 -15.21 -17.81
CA ASP A 128 28.00 -15.14 -18.50
C ASP A 128 28.52 -13.69 -18.66
N THR A 129 27.64 -12.65 -18.47
CA THR A 129 28.03 -11.25 -18.70
C THR A 129 28.24 -10.53 -17.38
N ARG A 130 29.47 -10.15 -17.07
CA ARG A 130 29.85 -9.51 -15.79
C ARG A 130 29.12 -8.21 -15.48
N ASP A 131 29.03 -7.30 -16.46
CA ASP A 131 28.30 -6.04 -16.40
C ASP A 131 26.84 -6.19 -16.89
N GLY A 132 26.38 -7.44 -17.01
CA GLY A 132 25.04 -7.78 -17.45
C GLY A 132 23.98 -7.36 -16.44
N ALA A 133 22.87 -6.85 -16.99
CA ALA A 133 21.67 -6.54 -16.21
C ALA A 133 20.44 -7.20 -16.84
N VAL A 134 19.53 -7.63 -16.00
CA VAL A 134 18.18 -8.03 -16.41
C VAL A 134 17.16 -7.03 -15.86
N VAL A 135 16.25 -6.61 -16.71
CA VAL A 135 15.28 -5.54 -16.39
C VAL A 135 13.85 -6.04 -16.54
N GLY A 136 12.96 -5.54 -15.73
CA GLY A 136 11.53 -5.86 -15.87
C GLY A 136 10.93 -5.24 -17.12
N ALA A 137 9.95 -5.91 -17.72
CA ALA A 137 9.34 -5.50 -18.99
C ALA A 137 8.66 -4.12 -18.91
N ALA A 138 8.04 -3.78 -17.76
CA ALA A 138 7.44 -2.46 -17.57
C ALA A 138 8.50 -1.36 -17.53
N LEU A 139 9.64 -1.60 -16.85
CA LEU A 139 10.75 -0.67 -16.79
C LEU A 139 11.41 -0.49 -18.18
N ALA A 140 11.65 -1.59 -18.90
CA ALA A 140 12.20 -1.57 -20.24
C ALA A 140 11.30 -0.76 -21.19
N LYS A 141 9.98 -0.95 -21.11
CA LYS A 141 9.01 -0.18 -21.89
C LYS A 141 9.02 1.31 -21.53
N GLN A 142 9.10 1.64 -20.25
CA GLN A 142 9.09 3.02 -19.74
C GLN A 142 10.25 3.85 -20.29
N PHE A 143 11.44 3.29 -20.32
CA PHE A 143 12.65 3.97 -20.78
C PHE A 143 13.04 3.64 -22.23
N GLY A 144 12.28 2.80 -22.91
CA GLY A 144 12.56 2.37 -24.28
C GLY A 144 13.81 1.48 -24.41
N TRP A 145 14.20 0.79 -23.32
CA TRP A 145 15.39 -0.06 -23.29
C TRP A 145 15.22 -1.35 -24.10
N LYS A 146 16.29 -1.77 -24.77
CA LYS A 146 16.31 -2.96 -25.63
C LYS A 146 17.40 -3.92 -25.21
N LEU A 147 17.26 -5.21 -25.55
CA LEU A 147 18.32 -6.20 -25.39
C LEU A 147 19.60 -5.76 -26.12
N GLY A 148 20.73 -5.96 -25.46
CA GLY A 148 22.06 -5.58 -25.96
C GLY A 148 22.42 -4.12 -25.73
N GLN A 149 21.48 -3.28 -25.35
CA GLN A 149 21.73 -1.84 -25.12
C GLN A 149 22.58 -1.65 -23.84
N ARG A 150 23.50 -0.69 -23.92
CA ARG A 150 24.23 -0.21 -22.72
C ARG A 150 23.46 0.94 -22.08
N VAL A 151 23.28 0.82 -20.76
CA VAL A 151 22.52 1.78 -19.93
C VAL A 151 23.41 2.23 -18.78
N PRO A 152 23.71 3.54 -18.68
CA PRO A 152 24.36 4.10 -17.52
C PRO A 152 23.35 4.32 -16.39
N LEU A 153 23.69 3.92 -15.16
CA LEU A 153 22.99 4.36 -13.95
C LEU A 153 23.95 5.21 -13.13
N ILE A 154 23.43 6.30 -12.61
CA ILE A 154 24.16 7.20 -11.71
C ILE A 154 23.94 6.73 -10.29
N ALA A 155 25.01 6.38 -9.57
CA ALA A 155 24.94 5.93 -8.19
C ALA A 155 24.71 7.14 -7.25
N GLY A 156 23.63 7.10 -6.48
CA GLY A 156 23.37 8.10 -5.45
C GLY A 156 24.14 7.84 -4.15
N ILE A 157 24.51 6.57 -3.89
CA ILE A 157 25.07 6.12 -2.60
C ILE A 157 26.44 5.48 -2.77
N PHE A 158 26.67 4.71 -3.85
CA PHE A 158 27.84 3.87 -4.03
C PHE A 158 28.71 4.35 -5.21
N PRO A 159 29.60 5.32 -5.01
CA PRO A 159 30.55 5.72 -6.04
C PRO A 159 31.49 4.55 -6.38
N ARG A 160 32.04 4.57 -7.58
CA ARG A 160 33.03 3.63 -8.04
C ARG A 160 34.41 3.91 -7.41
N ASN A 161 35.29 2.92 -7.49
CA ASN A 161 36.70 3.04 -7.02
C ASN A 161 37.50 4.15 -7.71
N ASP A 162 37.08 4.55 -8.90
CA ASP A 162 37.69 5.66 -9.67
C ASP A 162 37.13 7.05 -9.31
N GLY A 163 36.22 7.10 -8.31
CA GLY A 163 35.53 8.32 -7.89
C GLY A 163 34.34 8.70 -8.76
N SER A 164 34.07 8.00 -9.86
CA SER A 164 32.90 8.22 -10.71
C SER A 164 31.63 7.69 -10.05
N ASN A 165 30.50 8.32 -10.36
CA ASN A 165 29.17 7.81 -10.00
C ASN A 165 28.51 7.03 -11.15
N ASP A 166 29.14 6.94 -12.31
CA ASP A 166 28.58 6.35 -13.51
C ASP A 166 28.85 4.84 -13.57
N TRP A 167 27.80 4.06 -13.49
CA TRP A 167 27.83 2.61 -13.62
C TRP A 167 27.20 2.18 -14.94
N ASN A 168 27.96 1.51 -15.80
CA ASN A 168 27.48 1.07 -17.11
C ASN A 168 27.09 -0.40 -17.08
N PHE A 169 25.88 -0.69 -17.56
CA PHE A 169 25.31 -2.03 -17.62
C PHE A 169 24.88 -2.37 -19.04
N GLN A 170 25.06 -3.64 -19.42
CA GLN A 170 24.50 -4.17 -20.66
C GLN A 170 23.19 -4.90 -20.35
N ILE A 171 22.09 -4.52 -20.99
CA ILE A 171 20.82 -5.23 -20.83
C ILE A 171 20.90 -6.55 -21.58
N VAL A 172 21.01 -7.65 -20.86
CA VAL A 172 21.14 -9.01 -21.39
C VAL A 172 19.84 -9.81 -21.25
N GLY A 173 18.84 -9.27 -20.55
CA GLY A 173 17.55 -9.92 -20.39
C GLY A 173 16.43 -8.96 -20.01
N ILE A 174 15.22 -9.32 -20.44
CA ILE A 174 13.98 -8.64 -20.04
C ILE A 174 13.06 -9.70 -19.48
N PHE A 175 12.72 -9.56 -18.20
CA PHE A 175 11.86 -10.52 -17.51
C PHE A 175 10.43 -9.97 -17.35
N THR A 176 9.46 -10.87 -17.25
CA THR A 176 8.08 -10.58 -16.90
C THR A 176 7.71 -11.20 -15.56
N ALA A 177 6.65 -10.71 -14.96
CA ALA A 177 6.09 -11.31 -13.76
C ALA A 177 5.35 -12.60 -14.12
N LYS A 178 5.69 -13.71 -13.48
CA LYS A 178 5.04 -15.00 -13.69
C LYS A 178 3.57 -15.00 -13.20
N ASN A 179 3.24 -14.12 -12.26
CA ASN A 179 1.89 -13.94 -11.73
C ASN A 179 1.43 -12.49 -11.94
N PRO A 180 0.24 -12.26 -12.52
CA PRO A 180 -0.31 -10.91 -12.71
C PRO A 180 -0.40 -10.06 -11.43
N LYS A 181 -0.53 -10.69 -10.26
CA LYS A 181 -0.51 -10.01 -8.95
C LYS A 181 0.86 -9.44 -8.57
N LEU A 182 1.93 -9.91 -9.23
CA LEU A 182 3.32 -9.51 -8.99
C LEU A 182 3.87 -8.52 -10.01
N LYS A 183 3.02 -7.89 -10.84
CA LYS A 183 3.47 -6.95 -11.88
C LYS A 183 4.41 -5.84 -11.39
N ALA A 184 4.37 -5.49 -10.11
CA ALA A 184 5.31 -4.54 -9.52
C ALA A 184 6.78 -4.95 -9.68
N VAL A 185 7.09 -6.25 -9.77
CA VAL A 185 8.48 -6.70 -10.00
C VAL A 185 9.01 -6.30 -11.38
N GLU A 186 8.15 -6.04 -12.36
CA GLU A 186 8.55 -5.60 -13.69
C GLU A 186 9.13 -4.16 -13.72
N GLN A 187 9.16 -3.48 -12.58
CA GLN A 187 9.83 -2.19 -12.39
C GLN A 187 11.26 -2.33 -11.84
N GLN A 188 11.77 -3.55 -11.68
CA GLN A 188 13.07 -3.78 -11.09
C GLN A 188 14.19 -3.87 -12.14
N PHE A 189 15.39 -3.43 -11.71
CA PHE A 189 16.64 -3.58 -12.42
C PHE A 189 17.58 -4.42 -11.58
N LEU A 190 18.00 -5.57 -12.10
CA LEU A 190 18.85 -6.54 -11.38
C LEU A 190 20.17 -6.71 -12.14
N PHE A 191 21.29 -6.67 -11.43
CA PHE A 191 22.62 -6.83 -12.00
C PHE A 191 23.54 -7.62 -11.06
N HIS A 192 24.72 -8.01 -11.52
CA HIS A 192 25.59 -8.88 -10.75
C HIS A 192 26.23 -8.21 -9.54
N TRP A 193 26.11 -8.85 -8.37
CA TRP A 193 26.75 -8.41 -7.14
C TRP A 193 28.29 -8.36 -7.26
N LYS A 194 28.93 -9.31 -7.97
CA LYS A 194 30.38 -9.27 -8.18
C LYS A 194 30.84 -8.00 -8.89
N TYR A 195 30.10 -7.54 -9.90
CA TYR A 195 30.40 -6.28 -10.59
C TYR A 195 30.28 -5.10 -9.64
N PHE A 196 29.26 -5.11 -8.78
CA PHE A 196 29.08 -4.11 -7.73
C PHE A 196 30.21 -4.16 -6.71
N ASP A 197 30.51 -5.32 -6.14
CA ASP A 197 31.52 -5.50 -5.09
C ASP A 197 32.91 -5.07 -5.57
N GLU A 198 33.31 -5.45 -6.78
CA GLU A 198 34.59 -5.07 -7.35
C GLU A 198 34.68 -3.59 -7.73
N GLY A 199 33.54 -2.97 -8.12
CA GLY A 199 33.48 -1.59 -8.61
C GLY A 199 33.28 -0.55 -7.53
N ASN A 200 32.62 -0.85 -6.40
CA ASN A 200 32.30 0.15 -5.39
C ASN A 200 33.50 0.49 -4.46
N ALA A 201 33.50 1.74 -3.95
CA ALA A 201 34.60 2.25 -3.15
C ALA A 201 34.58 1.82 -1.69
N TYR A 202 33.40 1.53 -1.10
CA TYR A 202 33.25 1.46 0.37
C TYR A 202 32.72 0.14 0.91
N MET A 203 31.92 -0.62 0.12
CA MET A 203 31.25 -1.84 0.59
C MET A 203 31.86 -3.12 0.02
N LYS A 204 33.14 -3.34 0.26
CA LYS A 204 33.83 -4.57 -0.19
C LYS A 204 33.44 -5.77 0.66
N ASN A 205 33.13 -6.88 -0.01
CA ASN A 205 32.76 -8.13 0.64
C ASN A 205 31.54 -8.04 1.58
N MET A 206 30.64 -7.11 1.28
CA MET A 206 29.43 -6.88 2.07
C MET A 206 28.17 -7.08 1.24
N VAL A 207 27.12 -7.60 1.87
CA VAL A 207 25.80 -7.82 1.28
C VAL A 207 24.73 -7.12 2.10
N GLY A 208 23.68 -6.64 1.46
CA GLY A 208 22.57 -6.01 2.16
C GLY A 208 21.76 -7.02 2.97
N TRP A 209 21.46 -8.17 2.36
CA TRP A 209 20.75 -9.28 2.99
C TRP A 209 20.99 -10.58 2.24
N TYR A 210 20.77 -11.70 2.95
CA TYR A 210 20.71 -13.00 2.31
C TYR A 210 19.27 -13.43 2.09
N VAL A 211 19.06 -14.21 1.03
CA VAL A 211 17.79 -14.88 0.70
C VAL A 211 18.01 -16.37 0.84
N VAL A 212 17.26 -17.00 1.72
CA VAL A 212 17.40 -18.42 2.05
C VAL A 212 16.14 -19.16 1.64
N ASN A 213 16.25 -20.14 0.75
CA ASN A 213 15.21 -21.12 0.48
C ASN A 213 15.35 -22.29 1.43
N LEU A 214 14.24 -22.73 2.00
CA LEU A 214 14.19 -23.88 2.91
C LEU A 214 13.84 -25.15 2.15
N ASP A 215 14.32 -26.29 2.67
CA ASP A 215 13.87 -27.61 2.23
C ASP A 215 12.40 -27.84 2.63
N ASP A 216 12.05 -27.48 3.87
CA ASP A 216 10.69 -27.57 4.42
C ASP A 216 10.32 -26.28 5.16
N PRO A 217 9.30 -25.55 4.69
CA PRO A 217 8.80 -24.34 5.36
C PRO A 217 8.32 -24.54 6.80
N ALA A 218 7.90 -25.77 7.17
CA ALA A 218 7.46 -26.09 8.53
C ALA A 218 8.57 -25.88 9.57
N HIS A 219 9.83 -25.99 9.17
CA HIS A 219 11.00 -25.81 10.04
C HIS A 219 11.57 -24.39 10.06
N ALA A 220 10.89 -23.42 9.47
CA ALA A 220 11.36 -22.03 9.32
C ALA A 220 11.87 -21.42 10.63
N SER A 221 11.14 -21.57 11.73
CA SER A 221 11.55 -21.00 13.02
C SER A 221 12.84 -21.60 13.58
N ARG A 222 13.03 -22.91 13.41
CA ARG A 222 14.25 -23.60 13.84
C ARG A 222 15.46 -23.15 13.02
N VAL A 223 15.30 -23.08 11.70
CA VAL A 223 16.35 -22.63 10.79
C VAL A 223 16.72 -21.17 11.06
N ALA A 224 15.71 -20.31 11.31
CA ALA A 224 15.93 -18.92 11.69
C ALA A 224 16.81 -18.78 12.93
N GLN A 225 16.46 -19.49 14.01
CA GLN A 225 17.22 -19.48 15.25
C GLN A 225 18.65 -20.00 15.06
N ALA A 226 18.82 -21.07 14.26
CA ALA A 226 20.13 -21.61 13.96
C ALA A 226 21.00 -20.63 13.16
N ILE A 227 20.44 -19.91 12.18
CA ILE A 227 21.16 -18.87 11.42
C ILE A 227 21.54 -17.71 12.33
N ASP A 228 20.62 -17.23 13.14
CA ASP A 228 20.87 -16.08 14.03
C ASP A 228 21.89 -16.40 15.11
N ALA A 229 21.95 -17.65 15.56
CA ALA A 229 22.98 -18.13 16.49
C ALA A 229 24.42 -18.07 15.93
N LEU A 230 24.59 -18.17 14.59
CA LEU A 230 25.91 -18.08 13.94
C LEU A 230 26.61 -16.74 14.15
N SER A 231 25.82 -15.67 14.32
CA SER A 231 26.32 -14.30 14.42
C SER A 231 26.07 -13.67 15.80
N GLN A 232 25.60 -14.46 16.75
CA GLN A 232 25.30 -13.98 18.11
C GLN A 232 26.58 -13.43 18.77
N ASN A 233 26.46 -12.28 19.40
CA ASN A 233 27.56 -11.53 20.02
C ASN A 233 28.67 -11.07 19.04
N SER A 234 28.39 -10.98 17.75
CA SER A 234 29.28 -10.37 16.77
C SER A 234 28.86 -8.95 16.41
N ASP A 235 29.76 -8.19 15.76
CA ASP A 235 29.45 -6.84 15.27
C ASP A 235 28.37 -6.83 14.17
N HIS A 236 28.03 -8.00 13.64
CA HIS A 236 27.07 -8.20 12.55
C HIS A 236 25.98 -9.20 12.93
N GLU A 237 25.33 -9.01 14.08
CA GLU A 237 24.20 -9.85 14.47
C GLU A 237 23.11 -9.87 13.40
N THR A 238 22.62 -11.05 13.09
CA THR A 238 21.57 -11.27 12.10
C THR A 238 20.18 -11.38 12.73
N LYS A 239 19.19 -11.03 11.93
CA LYS A 239 17.77 -11.29 12.17
C LYS A 239 17.21 -12.02 10.97
N THR A 240 16.89 -13.28 11.18
CA THR A 240 16.30 -14.15 10.16
C THR A 240 14.77 -14.18 10.31
N GLN A 241 14.07 -13.83 9.27
CA GLN A 241 12.61 -13.75 9.27
C GLN A 241 12.04 -14.18 7.91
N THR A 242 10.74 -14.51 7.87
CA THR A 242 10.10 -14.80 6.58
C THR A 242 10.16 -13.57 5.67
N GLU A 243 10.16 -13.78 4.35
CA GLU A 243 10.15 -12.69 3.37
C GLU A 243 9.01 -11.69 3.68
N GLN A 244 7.86 -12.20 4.09
CA GLN A 244 6.69 -11.46 4.52
C GLN A 244 6.97 -10.56 5.73
N ALA A 245 7.53 -11.14 6.81
CA ALA A 245 7.87 -10.39 8.01
C ALA A 245 8.96 -9.33 7.74
N PHE A 246 9.89 -9.63 6.83
CA PHE A 246 10.91 -8.68 6.38
C PHE A 246 10.28 -7.48 5.66
N GLN A 247 9.37 -7.71 4.71
CA GLN A 247 8.68 -6.62 4.00
C GLN A 247 7.85 -5.76 4.96
N ALA A 248 7.16 -6.39 5.92
CA ALA A 248 6.44 -5.66 6.96
C ALA A 248 7.36 -4.82 7.86
N SER A 249 8.53 -5.36 8.22
CA SER A 249 9.56 -4.64 9.00
C SER A 249 10.14 -3.47 8.21
N PHE A 250 10.39 -3.68 6.92
CA PHE A 250 10.87 -2.65 6.01
C PHE A 250 9.89 -1.48 5.89
N ALA A 251 8.61 -1.80 5.69
CA ALA A 251 7.55 -0.80 5.65
C ALA A 251 7.46 0.00 6.94
N LYS A 252 7.61 -0.65 8.11
CA LYS A 252 7.61 0.02 9.42
C LYS A 252 8.84 0.92 9.65
N GLN A 253 10.00 0.59 9.09
CA GLN A 253 11.21 1.43 9.23
C GLN A 253 11.17 2.70 8.38
N ILE A 254 10.49 2.65 7.22
CA ILE A 254 10.26 3.85 6.38
C ILE A 254 9.23 4.79 7.02
N GLY A 255 8.47 4.33 7.97
CA GLY A 255 7.37 4.97 8.67
C GLY A 255 6.19 4.01 8.76
N ASP A 256 5.49 3.99 9.87
CA ASP A 256 4.26 3.19 9.97
C ASP A 256 3.16 3.84 9.13
N ILE A 257 3.26 3.62 7.79
CA ILE A 257 2.32 4.16 6.80
C ILE A 257 0.88 3.76 7.16
N GLY A 258 0.69 2.57 7.75
CA GLY A 258 -0.60 2.11 8.24
C GLY A 258 -1.13 2.97 9.38
N LEU A 259 -0.26 3.33 10.33
CA LEU A 259 -0.61 4.19 11.46
C LEU A 259 -0.86 5.63 11.01
N ILE A 260 0.01 6.16 10.14
CA ILE A 260 -0.14 7.52 9.58
C ILE A 260 -1.44 7.61 8.78
N ALA A 261 -1.69 6.68 7.86
CA ALA A 261 -2.92 6.63 7.08
C ALA A 261 -4.15 6.47 7.98
N GLY A 262 -4.07 5.61 9.00
CA GLY A 262 -5.11 5.44 10.01
C GLY A 262 -5.40 6.70 10.79
N GLY A 263 -4.37 7.42 11.22
CA GLY A 263 -4.48 8.72 11.90
C GLY A 263 -5.13 9.80 11.03
N ILE A 264 -4.71 9.89 9.76
CA ILE A 264 -5.31 10.82 8.79
C ILE A 264 -6.79 10.47 8.58
N MET A 265 -7.12 9.19 8.36
CA MET A 265 -8.51 8.77 8.20
C MET A 265 -9.36 9.05 9.44
N ALA A 266 -8.84 8.79 10.64
CA ALA A 266 -9.52 9.10 11.89
C ALA A 266 -9.83 10.61 12.02
N ALA A 267 -8.85 11.48 11.71
CA ALA A 267 -9.02 12.92 11.73
C ALA A 267 -10.06 13.39 10.69
N VAL A 268 -10.01 12.86 9.47
CA VAL A 268 -10.97 13.18 8.40
C VAL A 268 -12.37 12.76 8.78
N PHE A 269 -12.57 11.53 9.26
CA PHE A 269 -13.88 11.06 9.69
C PHE A 269 -14.40 11.76 10.94
N PHE A 270 -13.54 12.13 11.87
CA PHE A 270 -13.90 12.95 13.01
C PHE A 270 -14.41 14.35 12.57
N THR A 271 -13.68 15.01 11.67
CA THR A 271 -14.08 16.28 11.10
C THR A 271 -15.41 16.17 10.32
N LEU A 272 -15.56 15.08 9.55
CA LEU A 272 -16.80 14.77 8.84
C LEU A 272 -17.98 14.59 9.80
N LEU A 273 -17.80 13.87 10.91
CA LEU A 273 -18.83 13.70 11.96
C LEU A 273 -19.27 15.04 12.53
N LEU A 274 -18.33 15.92 12.88
CA LEU A 274 -18.64 17.24 13.45
C LEU A 274 -19.37 18.12 12.43
N LEU A 275 -18.85 18.19 11.20
CA LEU A 275 -19.44 19.02 10.14
C LEU A 275 -20.85 18.55 9.78
N THR A 276 -20.97 17.25 9.47
CA THR A 276 -22.26 16.66 9.06
C THR A 276 -23.25 16.62 10.22
N GLY A 277 -22.79 16.36 11.45
CA GLY A 277 -23.61 16.40 12.65
C GLY A 277 -24.18 17.80 12.92
N ASN A 278 -23.37 18.85 12.76
CA ASN A 278 -23.83 20.22 12.91
C ASN A 278 -24.84 20.63 11.81
N THR A 279 -24.54 20.26 10.55
CA THR A 279 -25.48 20.54 9.43
C THR A 279 -26.79 19.78 9.58
N MET A 280 -26.80 18.54 10.05
CA MET A 280 -28.02 17.77 10.33
C MET A 280 -28.79 18.33 11.51
N ALA A 281 -28.10 18.74 12.59
CA ALA A 281 -28.77 19.39 13.73
C ALA A 281 -29.47 20.69 13.32
N GLN A 282 -28.83 21.46 12.44
CA GLN A 282 -29.45 22.66 11.87
C GLN A 282 -30.64 22.32 10.96
N ALA A 283 -30.51 21.29 10.11
CA ALA A 283 -31.57 20.81 9.24
C ALA A 283 -32.84 20.41 10.02
N VAL A 284 -32.66 19.69 11.13
CA VAL A 284 -33.78 19.28 12.00
C VAL A 284 -34.40 20.50 12.70
N ARG A 285 -33.57 21.42 13.24
CA ARG A 285 -34.12 22.67 13.86
C ARG A 285 -35.01 23.47 12.91
N GLU A 286 -34.61 23.63 11.66
CA GLU A 286 -35.37 24.37 10.65
C GLU A 286 -36.70 23.67 10.27
N ARG A 287 -36.80 22.37 10.53
CA ARG A 287 -37.98 21.54 10.20
C ARG A 287 -38.84 21.18 11.41
N ILE A 288 -38.54 21.75 12.57
CA ILE A 288 -39.35 21.54 13.79
C ILE A 288 -40.87 21.74 13.55
N PRO A 289 -41.35 22.84 12.88
CA PRO A 289 -42.77 23.00 12.62
C PRO A 289 -43.37 21.89 11.74
N GLU A 290 -42.64 21.44 10.73
CA GLU A 290 -43.08 20.36 9.83
C GLU A 290 -43.17 19.00 10.55
N LEU A 291 -42.18 18.71 11.39
CA LEU A 291 -42.15 17.48 12.19
C LEU A 291 -43.32 17.53 13.22
N ALA A 292 -43.66 18.69 13.74
CA ALA A 292 -44.81 18.85 14.61
C ALA A 292 -46.13 18.56 13.86
N VAL A 293 -46.30 19.07 12.64
CA VAL A 293 -47.46 18.77 11.77
C VAL A 293 -47.53 17.26 11.45
N LEU A 294 -46.42 16.58 11.17
CA LEU A 294 -46.45 15.14 10.99
C LEU A 294 -46.94 14.40 12.23
N LYS A 295 -46.55 14.83 13.44
CA LYS A 295 -47.06 14.28 14.70
C LYS A 295 -48.53 14.52 14.90
N THR A 296 -49.08 15.70 14.53
CA THR A 296 -50.53 15.96 14.59
C THR A 296 -51.34 15.11 13.62
N LEU A 297 -50.73 14.69 12.50
CA LEU A 297 -51.29 13.74 11.53
C LEU A 297 -51.20 12.27 11.97
N GLY A 298 -50.71 12.02 13.19
CA GLY A 298 -50.66 10.66 13.78
C GLY A 298 -49.34 9.88 13.54
N PHE A 299 -48.29 10.50 13.05
CA PHE A 299 -46.99 9.88 12.95
C PHE A 299 -46.39 9.65 14.35
N GLN A 300 -46.03 8.41 14.64
CA GLN A 300 -45.38 8.03 15.90
C GLN A 300 -43.98 8.64 15.99
N ASP A 301 -43.51 8.90 17.22
CA ASP A 301 -42.17 9.39 17.53
C ASP A 301 -41.06 8.56 16.89
N ARG A 302 -41.20 7.22 16.87
CA ARG A 302 -40.30 6.29 16.21
C ARG A 302 -40.21 6.50 14.70
N THR A 303 -41.31 6.91 14.06
CA THR A 303 -41.34 7.18 12.61
C THR A 303 -40.59 8.45 12.29
N VAL A 304 -40.75 9.51 13.12
CA VAL A 304 -39.97 10.75 12.99
C VAL A 304 -38.48 10.49 13.16
N LEU A 305 -38.11 9.72 14.18
CA LEU A 305 -36.72 9.28 14.40
C LEU A 305 -36.17 8.55 13.19
N ALA A 306 -36.92 7.56 12.67
CA ALA A 306 -36.50 6.76 11.51
C ALA A 306 -36.33 7.61 10.24
N LEU A 307 -37.19 8.61 10.02
CA LEU A 307 -37.09 9.54 8.87
C LEU A 307 -35.80 10.36 8.93
N VAL A 308 -35.46 10.93 10.08
CA VAL A 308 -34.22 11.73 10.25
C VAL A 308 -32.98 10.87 10.14
N LEU A 309 -33.00 9.66 10.72
CA LEU A 309 -31.90 8.69 10.57
C LEU A 309 -31.75 8.25 9.11
N ALA A 310 -32.84 7.98 8.41
CA ALA A 310 -32.79 7.59 6.99
C ALA A 310 -32.22 8.71 6.11
N GLU A 311 -32.54 9.98 6.42
CA GLU A 311 -32.00 11.15 5.72
C GLU A 311 -30.48 11.25 5.88
N SER A 312 -29.96 11.13 7.12
CA SER A 312 -28.53 11.17 7.38
C SER A 312 -27.78 10.00 6.74
N VAL A 313 -28.31 8.78 6.88
CA VAL A 313 -27.72 7.58 6.27
C VAL A 313 -27.70 7.68 4.74
N LEU A 314 -28.82 8.12 4.13
CA LEU A 314 -28.92 8.27 2.69
C LEU A 314 -27.89 9.27 2.15
N LEU A 315 -27.73 10.41 2.83
CA LEU A 315 -26.75 11.45 2.44
C LEU A 315 -25.32 10.92 2.51
N ILE A 316 -24.96 10.24 3.60
CA ILE A 316 -23.61 9.64 3.77
C ILE A 316 -23.37 8.53 2.75
N VAL A 317 -24.37 7.66 2.52
CA VAL A 317 -24.23 6.56 1.54
C VAL A 317 -24.09 7.10 0.12
N LEU A 318 -24.90 8.08 -0.27
CA LEU A 318 -24.79 8.69 -1.60
C LEU A 318 -23.42 9.36 -1.80
N GLY A 319 -22.97 10.19 -0.87
CA GLY A 319 -21.67 10.85 -0.95
C GLY A 319 -20.52 9.83 -0.90
N GLY A 320 -20.63 8.84 -0.03
CA GLY A 320 -19.62 7.80 0.14
C GLY A 320 -19.48 6.90 -1.08
N VAL A 321 -20.59 6.46 -1.68
CA VAL A 321 -20.58 5.66 -2.92
C VAL A 321 -19.97 6.45 -4.08
N LEU A 322 -20.30 7.73 -4.21
CA LEU A 322 -19.71 8.62 -5.21
C LEU A 322 -18.21 8.81 -4.96
N GLY A 323 -17.79 8.99 -3.71
CA GLY A 323 -16.39 9.11 -3.32
C GLY A 323 -15.57 7.86 -3.61
N MET A 324 -16.08 6.69 -3.24
CA MET A 324 -15.46 5.40 -3.54
C MET A 324 -15.43 5.10 -5.06
N GLY A 325 -16.50 5.43 -5.79
CA GLY A 325 -16.55 5.31 -7.24
C GLY A 325 -15.50 6.19 -7.92
N LEU A 326 -15.33 7.42 -7.45
CA LEU A 326 -14.29 8.32 -7.94
C LEU A 326 -12.89 7.81 -7.58
N ALA A 327 -12.68 7.30 -6.39
CA ALA A 327 -11.41 6.66 -5.99
C ALA A 327 -11.07 5.48 -6.92
N MET A 328 -12.07 4.66 -7.26
CA MET A 328 -11.89 3.52 -8.19
C MET A 328 -11.48 3.97 -9.60
N LEU A 329 -11.96 5.12 -10.06
CA LEU A 329 -11.58 5.72 -11.35
C LEU A 329 -10.20 6.37 -11.30
N LEU A 330 -9.86 7.05 -10.20
CA LEU A 330 -8.59 7.76 -10.06
C LEU A 330 -7.40 6.84 -9.76
N THR A 331 -7.62 5.74 -9.05
CA THR A 331 -6.55 4.79 -8.68
C THR A 331 -5.71 4.32 -9.89
N PRO A 332 -6.29 3.83 -11.00
CA PRO A 332 -5.51 3.43 -12.17
C PRO A 332 -4.84 4.62 -12.88
N MET A 333 -5.45 5.81 -12.84
CA MET A 333 -4.86 7.01 -13.43
C MET A 333 -3.62 7.45 -12.66
N VAL A 334 -3.66 7.45 -11.32
CA VAL A 334 -2.52 7.76 -10.47
C VAL A 334 -1.42 6.71 -10.64
N SER A 335 -1.77 5.43 -10.72
CA SER A 335 -0.83 4.35 -10.98
C SER A 335 -0.13 4.52 -12.35
N ALA A 336 -0.86 4.89 -13.39
CA ALA A 336 -0.30 5.16 -14.71
C ALA A 336 0.58 6.44 -14.71
N ALA A 337 0.13 7.51 -14.06
CA ALA A 337 0.85 8.78 -13.98
C ALA A 337 2.15 8.66 -13.16
N SER A 338 2.20 7.75 -12.19
CA SER A 338 3.42 7.44 -11.41
C SER A 338 4.45 6.62 -12.21
N GLY A 339 4.21 6.34 -13.48
CA GLY A 339 5.09 5.47 -14.28
C GLY A 339 5.17 4.04 -13.75
N GLY A 340 4.18 3.59 -12.96
CA GLY A 340 4.17 2.27 -12.34
C GLY A 340 4.99 2.14 -11.05
N THR A 341 5.57 3.24 -10.55
CA THR A 341 6.31 3.25 -9.27
C THR A 341 5.38 3.02 -8.07
N LEU A 342 4.11 3.39 -8.20
CA LEU A 342 3.04 3.11 -7.24
C LEU A 342 1.96 2.25 -7.93
N PRO A 343 2.13 0.93 -7.98
CA PRO A 343 1.14 0.04 -8.59
C PRO A 343 -0.06 -0.10 -7.67
N LEU A 344 -0.96 0.89 -7.67
CA LEU A 344 -2.16 0.88 -6.86
C LEU A 344 -3.14 -0.17 -7.41
N PRO A 345 -3.54 -1.18 -6.62
CA PRO A 345 -4.51 -2.17 -7.07
C PRO A 345 -5.90 -1.55 -7.16
N PRO A 346 -6.78 -2.09 -8.00
CA PRO A 346 -8.18 -1.69 -8.01
C PRO A 346 -8.82 -1.99 -6.64
N LEU A 347 -9.75 -1.13 -6.22
CA LEU A 347 -10.45 -1.29 -4.94
C LEU A 347 -11.24 -2.60 -4.94
N GLY A 348 -10.89 -3.51 -4.02
CA GLY A 348 -11.50 -4.82 -3.87
C GLY A 348 -12.84 -4.78 -3.12
N LEU A 349 -13.56 -5.93 -3.12
CA LEU A 349 -14.80 -6.11 -2.36
C LEU A 349 -14.63 -5.83 -0.86
N HIS A 350 -13.45 -6.14 -0.30
CA HIS A 350 -13.14 -5.87 1.10
C HIS A 350 -13.17 -4.35 1.41
N SER A 351 -12.53 -3.54 0.56
CA SER A 351 -12.52 -2.08 0.69
C SER A 351 -13.92 -1.49 0.61
N TRP A 352 -14.76 -1.99 -0.32
CA TRP A 352 -16.16 -1.62 -0.44
C TRP A 352 -16.98 -2.03 0.80
N GLY A 353 -16.75 -3.23 1.33
CA GLY A 353 -17.42 -3.70 2.56
C GLY A 353 -17.11 -2.84 3.77
N LEU A 354 -15.84 -2.49 3.98
CA LEU A 354 -15.40 -1.58 5.03
C LEU A 354 -16.00 -0.17 4.84
N ALA A 355 -15.97 0.36 3.62
CA ALA A 355 -16.53 1.66 3.31
C ALA A 355 -18.05 1.73 3.61
N LEU A 356 -18.81 0.71 3.18
CA LEU A 356 -20.24 0.62 3.46
C LEU A 356 -20.53 0.52 4.96
N GLY A 357 -19.74 -0.28 5.69
CA GLY A 357 -19.85 -0.35 7.15
C GLY A 357 -19.61 1.00 7.83
N LEU A 358 -18.58 1.73 7.39
CA LEU A 358 -18.28 3.09 7.87
C LEU A 358 -19.39 4.08 7.48
N MET A 359 -19.92 4.03 6.25
CA MET A 359 -21.04 4.89 5.81
C MET A 359 -22.26 4.71 6.72
N LEU A 360 -22.63 3.47 7.01
CA LEU A 360 -23.77 3.18 7.90
C LEU A 360 -23.50 3.65 9.33
N LEU A 361 -22.32 3.35 9.87
CA LEU A 361 -21.94 3.76 11.21
C LEU A 361 -21.96 5.29 11.36
N ILE A 362 -21.30 6.01 10.46
CA ILE A 362 -21.23 7.47 10.48
C ILE A 362 -22.62 8.07 10.28
N GLY A 363 -23.40 7.55 9.32
CA GLY A 363 -24.76 8.02 9.06
C GLY A 363 -25.67 7.90 10.28
N LEU A 364 -25.58 6.79 11.01
CA LEU A 364 -26.30 6.57 12.26
C LEU A 364 -25.82 7.51 13.37
N LEU A 365 -24.51 7.65 13.56
CA LEU A 365 -23.94 8.53 14.59
C LEU A 365 -24.30 10.00 14.35
N VAL A 366 -24.16 10.48 13.11
CA VAL A 366 -24.50 11.84 12.71
C VAL A 366 -25.99 12.14 12.90
N GLY A 367 -26.84 11.17 12.54
CA GLY A 367 -28.29 11.31 12.64
C GLY A 367 -28.85 11.11 14.05
N ALA A 368 -28.16 10.40 14.93
CA ALA A 368 -28.69 9.96 16.22
C ALA A 368 -29.13 11.15 17.12
N LEU A 369 -28.25 12.12 17.36
CA LEU A 369 -28.55 13.28 18.21
C LEU A 369 -29.70 14.16 17.65
N PRO A 370 -29.68 14.56 16.36
CA PRO A 370 -30.79 15.30 15.77
C PRO A 370 -32.09 14.51 15.75
N ALA A 371 -32.03 13.21 15.46
CA ALA A 371 -33.21 12.35 15.42
C ALA A 371 -33.85 12.21 16.80
N LEU A 372 -33.07 12.04 17.88
CA LEU A 372 -33.55 12.01 19.25
C LEU A 372 -34.18 13.33 19.66
N ARG A 373 -33.63 14.48 19.23
CA ARG A 373 -34.25 15.81 19.46
C ARG A 373 -35.57 15.93 18.72
N GLY A 374 -35.64 15.53 17.45
CA GLY A 374 -36.87 15.52 16.66
C GLY A 374 -37.94 14.59 17.25
N MET A 375 -37.56 13.45 17.80
CA MET A 375 -38.46 12.52 18.48
C MET A 375 -39.11 13.15 19.75
N ARG A 376 -38.33 13.86 20.56
CA ARG A 376 -38.74 14.42 21.85
C ARG A 376 -39.46 15.78 21.75
N LEU A 377 -39.75 16.28 20.53
CA LEU A 377 -40.45 17.54 20.30
C LEU A 377 -41.88 17.48 20.91
N GLN A 378 -42.19 18.44 21.78
CA GLN A 378 -43.55 18.70 22.24
C GLN A 378 -44.29 19.52 21.19
N ILE A 379 -45.48 19.06 20.77
CA ILE A 379 -46.25 19.64 19.68
C ILE A 379 -46.64 21.09 20.00
N VAL A 380 -46.97 21.37 21.25
CA VAL A 380 -47.43 22.71 21.71
C VAL A 380 -46.30 23.73 21.57
N ASP A 381 -45.11 23.42 22.04
CA ASP A 381 -43.95 24.32 21.98
C ASP A 381 -43.46 24.54 20.54
N ALA A 382 -43.50 23.50 19.73
CA ALA A 382 -43.06 23.53 18.33
C ALA A 382 -43.99 24.38 17.44
N LEU A 383 -45.32 24.43 17.72
CA LEU A 383 -46.30 25.25 17.01
C LEU A 383 -46.38 26.69 17.55
N ALA A 384 -46.02 26.90 18.82
CA ALA A 384 -45.96 28.22 19.44
C ALA A 384 -44.69 29.03 19.12
N GLY A 385 -43.74 28.43 18.38
CA GLY A 385 -42.48 29.09 18.00
C GLY A 385 -41.50 29.29 19.17
N ARG A 386 -41.64 28.49 20.23
CA ARG A 386 -40.80 28.51 21.42
C ARG A 386 -39.86 27.31 21.45
#